data_b8d7459f513592dcbe179d063af5031f
#
_entry.id   b8d7459f513592dcbe179d063af5031f
#
_cell.length_a   1.000
_cell.length_b   1.000
_cell.length_c   1.000
_cell.angle_alpha   90.00
_cell.angle_beta   90.00
_cell.angle_gamma   90.00
#
_symmetry.space_group_name_H-M   'P 1'
#
loop_
_entity.id
_entity.type
_entity.pdbx_description
1 polymer ?
#
loop_
_entity_poly.entity_id
_entity_poly.type
_entity_poly.pdbx_seq_one_letter_code
_entity_poly.pdbx_strand_id
1 'polypeptide(L)'
;MARRFGRYELKARLRAARPAILPSLLACDFANLEREVKAVEAAGAPALHLDVMDGHFVPNLSIGVPIVEAVRRVTDLPLDVHLMISRPAEFISPFRAAGADVLTIHADAVRDPRPVLDQIRRLGALAGLAISPPTPVSAIEPCLAHCDLVLAMSVMPGFGGQEFDQVALSKLRELSCHPACDALLEVDGGISSDTIGACAAAGAELYVTGTAIFSTSDYRAAIGQLHSLAAARIEALSTESN
;
A
#
# COMPACT_ATOMS: atom_id res chain seq x y z
N MET A 1 -25.04 -1.95 -1.21
CA MET A 1 -23.97 -1.06 -1.68
C MET A 1 -22.89 -1.05 -0.61
N ALA A 2 -21.67 -1.43 -0.92
CA ALA A 2 -20.56 -1.33 0.01
C ALA A 2 -20.33 0.14 0.42
N ARG A 3 -20.00 0.35 1.70
CA ARG A 3 -19.82 1.70 2.28
C ARG A 3 -18.59 2.35 1.62
N ARG A 4 -18.75 3.51 1.00
CA ARG A 4 -17.64 4.32 0.49
C ARG A 4 -17.22 5.31 1.56
N PHE A 5 -15.97 5.28 1.95
CA PHE A 5 -15.38 6.23 2.87
C PHE A 5 -15.19 7.59 2.18
N GLY A 6 -15.37 8.68 2.91
CA GLY A 6 -14.86 9.97 2.50
C GLY A 6 -13.33 9.99 2.56
N ARG A 7 -12.66 10.72 1.66
CA ARG A 7 -11.19 10.77 1.57
C ARG A 7 -10.52 11.09 2.92
N TYR A 8 -10.97 12.13 3.61
CA TYR A 8 -10.40 12.52 4.91
C TYR A 8 -10.72 11.51 6.03
N GLU A 9 -11.91 10.93 6.02
CA GLU A 9 -12.32 9.88 6.95
C GLU A 9 -11.42 8.64 6.79
N LEU A 10 -11.17 8.22 5.54
CA LEU A 10 -10.32 7.07 5.26
C LEU A 10 -8.88 7.32 5.70
N LYS A 11 -8.30 8.50 5.37
CA LYS A 11 -6.94 8.85 5.80
C LYS A 11 -6.81 8.82 7.32
N ALA A 12 -7.78 9.40 8.04
CA ALA A 12 -7.81 9.39 9.50
C ALA A 12 -7.94 7.96 10.07
N ARG A 13 -8.78 7.12 9.45
CA ARG A 13 -8.97 5.71 9.85
C ARG A 13 -7.67 4.90 9.68
N LEU A 14 -6.99 5.00 8.53
CA LEU A 14 -5.73 4.30 8.30
C LEU A 14 -4.63 4.81 9.25
N ARG A 15 -4.58 6.13 9.50
CA ARG A 15 -3.64 6.73 10.45
C ARG A 15 -3.89 6.26 11.89
N ALA A 16 -5.13 6.04 12.28
CA ALA A 16 -5.49 5.52 13.61
C ALA A 16 -5.20 4.01 13.76
N ALA A 17 -5.14 3.27 12.66
CA ALA A 17 -4.84 1.82 12.66
C ALA A 17 -3.33 1.50 12.70
N ARG A 18 -2.46 2.50 12.76
CA ARG A 18 -0.99 2.31 12.76
C ARG A 18 -0.48 1.52 13.97
N PRO A 19 0.51 0.66 13.77
CA PRO A 19 1.06 0.16 12.51
C PRO A 19 0.06 -0.73 11.77
N ALA A 20 -0.28 -0.40 10.52
CA ALA A 20 -1.33 -1.06 9.75
C ALA A 20 -0.75 -2.13 8.81
N ILE A 21 -1.09 -3.40 9.04
CA ILE A 21 -0.67 -4.51 8.19
C ILE A 21 -1.72 -4.70 7.08
N LEU A 22 -1.31 -4.51 5.82
CA LEU A 22 -2.17 -4.62 4.64
C LEU A 22 -1.84 -5.91 3.87
N PRO A 23 -2.70 -6.95 3.95
CA PRO A 23 -2.50 -8.17 3.17
C PRO A 23 -2.55 -7.89 1.67
N SER A 24 -1.44 -8.19 0.93
CA SER A 24 -1.42 -8.16 -0.53
C SER A 24 -2.05 -9.41 -1.09
N LEU A 25 -3.19 -9.25 -1.77
CA LEU A 25 -3.91 -10.36 -2.39
C LEU A 25 -3.14 -11.01 -3.55
N LEU A 26 -2.02 -10.42 -4.00
CA LEU A 26 -1.15 -11.04 -5.00
C LEU A 26 -0.63 -12.42 -4.56
N ALA A 27 -0.49 -12.64 -3.25
CA ALA A 27 0.03 -13.89 -2.68
C ALA A 27 -1.07 -14.89 -2.24
N CYS A 28 -2.36 -14.54 -2.37
CA CYS A 28 -3.46 -15.39 -1.92
C CYS A 28 -3.81 -16.50 -2.94
N ASP A 29 -4.63 -17.45 -2.51
CA ASP A 29 -5.22 -18.44 -3.41
C ASP A 29 -6.36 -17.83 -4.23
N PHE A 30 -6.06 -17.40 -5.46
CA PHE A 30 -7.04 -16.80 -6.39
C PHE A 30 -8.21 -17.74 -6.73
N ALA A 31 -8.04 -19.06 -6.64
CA ALA A 31 -9.12 -20.01 -6.85
C ALA A 31 -10.19 -19.94 -5.74
N ASN A 32 -9.85 -19.36 -4.59
CA ASN A 32 -10.70 -19.22 -3.41
C ASN A 32 -10.72 -17.76 -2.89
N LEU A 33 -10.65 -16.77 -3.77
CA LEU A 33 -10.45 -15.36 -3.45
C LEU A 33 -11.41 -14.83 -2.36
N GLU A 34 -12.71 -15.14 -2.43
CA GLU A 34 -13.69 -14.72 -1.41
C GLU A 34 -13.33 -15.28 -0.02
N ARG A 35 -12.95 -16.55 0.06
CA ARG A 35 -12.52 -17.19 1.33
C ARG A 35 -11.28 -16.47 1.89
N GLU A 36 -10.31 -16.19 1.05
CA GLU A 36 -9.06 -15.51 1.44
C GLU A 36 -9.34 -14.09 1.97
N VAL A 37 -10.16 -13.31 1.25
CA VAL A 37 -10.60 -11.98 1.67
C VAL A 37 -11.30 -12.03 3.04
N LYS A 38 -12.25 -12.96 3.21
CA LYS A 38 -12.97 -13.12 4.48
C LYS A 38 -12.06 -13.56 5.61
N ALA A 39 -11.08 -14.41 5.34
CA ALA A 39 -10.13 -14.87 6.34
C ALA A 39 -9.23 -13.74 6.86
N VAL A 40 -8.67 -12.89 5.98
CA VAL A 40 -7.85 -11.76 6.43
C VAL A 40 -8.69 -10.65 7.06
N GLU A 41 -9.94 -10.43 6.61
CA GLU A 41 -10.89 -9.53 7.26
C GLU A 41 -11.19 -10.00 8.71
N ALA A 42 -11.49 -11.27 8.91
CA ALA A 42 -11.69 -11.87 10.23
C ALA A 42 -10.42 -11.87 11.09
N ALA A 43 -9.25 -11.90 10.48
CA ALA A 43 -7.96 -11.78 11.16
C ALA A 43 -7.66 -10.35 11.66
N GLY A 44 -8.44 -9.34 11.24
CA GLY A 44 -8.33 -7.96 11.70
C GLY A 44 -7.53 -7.05 10.78
N ALA A 45 -7.34 -7.41 9.51
CA ALA A 45 -6.71 -6.53 8.52
C ALA A 45 -7.48 -5.20 8.42
N PRO A 46 -6.81 -4.02 8.47
CA PRO A 46 -7.48 -2.72 8.40
C PRO A 46 -7.85 -2.30 6.97
N ALA A 47 -7.18 -2.87 5.95
CA ALA A 47 -7.38 -2.66 4.52
C ALA A 47 -6.79 -3.84 3.74
N LEU A 48 -7.09 -3.95 2.45
CA LEU A 48 -6.53 -4.94 1.53
C LEU A 48 -5.71 -4.25 0.45
N HIS A 49 -4.53 -4.80 0.12
CA HIS A 49 -3.69 -4.32 -0.97
C HIS A 49 -3.86 -5.17 -2.22
N LEU A 50 -4.06 -4.51 -3.38
CA LEU A 50 -4.34 -5.14 -4.66
C LEU A 50 -3.36 -4.65 -5.72
N ASP A 51 -2.45 -5.53 -6.14
CA ASP A 51 -1.39 -5.25 -7.11
C ASP A 51 -1.88 -5.46 -8.55
N VAL A 52 -2.04 -4.38 -9.31
CA VAL A 52 -2.49 -4.39 -10.72
C VAL A 52 -1.30 -4.21 -11.64
N MET A 53 -1.08 -5.18 -12.53
CA MET A 53 0.04 -5.24 -13.47
C MET A 53 -0.45 -5.44 -14.90
N ASP A 54 0.12 -4.69 -15.86
CA ASP A 54 -0.34 -4.65 -17.26
C ASP A 54 0.57 -5.36 -18.28
N GLY A 55 1.69 -5.93 -17.81
CA GLY A 55 2.68 -6.57 -18.71
C GLY A 55 3.50 -5.58 -19.55
N HIS A 56 3.36 -4.27 -19.32
CA HIS A 56 4.09 -3.21 -20.03
C HIS A 56 4.94 -2.37 -19.07
N PHE A 57 4.37 -1.85 -18.01
CA PHE A 57 5.13 -1.16 -16.97
C PHE A 57 6.02 -2.13 -16.20
N VAL A 58 5.51 -3.33 -15.93
CA VAL A 58 6.23 -4.45 -15.34
C VAL A 58 6.08 -5.70 -16.19
N PRO A 59 7.07 -6.63 -16.20
CA PRO A 59 7.04 -7.83 -17.05
C PRO A 59 6.17 -8.95 -16.44
N ASN A 60 4.99 -8.59 -15.92
CA ASN A 60 4.03 -9.51 -15.31
C ASN A 60 2.62 -9.02 -15.54
N LEU A 61 1.65 -9.93 -15.53
CA LEU A 61 0.21 -9.68 -15.54
C LEU A 61 -0.39 -10.19 -14.23
N SER A 62 -1.27 -9.42 -13.60
CA SER A 62 -1.94 -9.85 -12.37
C SER A 62 -3.46 -9.77 -12.47
N ILE A 63 -4.06 -8.76 -11.88
CA ILE A 63 -5.50 -8.57 -11.78
C ILE A 63 -5.93 -7.28 -12.49
N GLY A 64 -7.23 -7.19 -12.78
CA GLY A 64 -7.81 -5.99 -13.38
C GLY A 64 -9.11 -5.56 -12.68
N VAL A 65 -9.80 -4.61 -13.29
CA VAL A 65 -11.07 -4.03 -12.80
C VAL A 65 -12.07 -5.09 -12.33
N PRO A 66 -12.32 -6.21 -13.08
CA PRO A 66 -13.31 -7.21 -12.65
C PRO A 66 -12.98 -7.90 -11.32
N ILE A 67 -11.68 -8.06 -11.00
CA ILE A 67 -11.26 -8.66 -9.73
C ILE A 67 -11.45 -7.66 -8.59
N VAL A 68 -11.12 -6.38 -8.78
CA VAL A 68 -11.38 -5.32 -7.78
C VAL A 68 -12.88 -5.23 -7.49
N GLU A 69 -13.73 -5.30 -8.51
CA GLU A 69 -15.20 -5.37 -8.35
C GLU A 69 -15.64 -6.63 -7.57
N ALA A 70 -15.02 -7.78 -7.84
CA ALA A 70 -15.34 -9.02 -7.14
C ALA A 70 -14.97 -8.93 -5.65
N VAL A 71 -13.76 -8.43 -5.34
CA VAL A 71 -13.32 -8.18 -3.95
C VAL A 71 -14.25 -7.19 -3.26
N ARG A 72 -14.62 -6.09 -3.94
CA ARG A 72 -15.52 -5.07 -3.37
C ARG A 72 -16.91 -5.62 -3.00
N ARG A 73 -17.41 -6.63 -3.72
CA ARG A 73 -18.71 -7.24 -3.40
C ARG A 73 -18.71 -8.06 -2.11
N VAL A 74 -17.54 -8.56 -1.70
CA VAL A 74 -17.44 -9.50 -0.58
C VAL A 74 -16.87 -8.89 0.71
N THR A 75 -16.37 -7.64 0.69
CA THR A 75 -15.83 -6.97 1.89
C THR A 75 -16.18 -5.48 1.94
N ASP A 76 -16.24 -4.92 3.15
CA ASP A 76 -16.32 -3.47 3.40
C ASP A 76 -14.97 -2.86 3.79
N LEU A 77 -13.89 -3.63 3.83
CA LEU A 77 -12.56 -3.11 4.08
C LEU A 77 -12.15 -2.11 2.99
N PRO A 78 -11.36 -1.08 3.31
CA PRO A 78 -10.73 -0.24 2.31
C PRO A 78 -9.92 -1.08 1.32
N LEU A 79 -10.04 -0.76 0.03
CA LEU A 79 -9.26 -1.36 -1.04
C LEU A 79 -8.18 -0.38 -1.49
N ASP A 80 -6.95 -0.72 -1.20
CA ASP A 80 -5.75 -0.02 -1.63
C ASP A 80 -5.27 -0.67 -2.94
N VAL A 81 -5.43 0.03 -4.05
CA VAL A 81 -5.17 -0.49 -5.39
C VAL A 81 -3.90 0.15 -5.94
N HIS A 82 -2.87 -0.66 -6.06
CA HIS A 82 -1.54 -0.29 -6.54
C HIS A 82 -1.42 -0.55 -8.04
N LEU A 83 -1.29 0.51 -8.82
CA LEU A 83 -1.31 0.49 -10.27
C LEU A 83 0.11 0.46 -10.86
N MET A 84 0.65 -0.72 -11.09
CA MET A 84 1.88 -0.97 -11.84
C MET A 84 1.57 -1.09 -13.34
N ILE A 85 1.06 0.01 -13.93
CA ILE A 85 0.60 0.07 -15.31
C ILE A 85 1.15 1.28 -16.06
N SER A 86 1.33 1.15 -17.37
CA SER A 86 2.00 2.15 -18.23
C SER A 86 1.17 3.41 -18.49
N ARG A 87 -0.17 3.34 -18.38
CA ARG A 87 -1.08 4.48 -18.64
C ARG A 87 -2.12 4.64 -17.52
N PRO A 88 -1.67 4.93 -16.26
CA PRO A 88 -2.58 4.92 -15.10
C PRO A 88 -3.73 5.92 -15.21
N ALA A 89 -3.54 7.08 -15.83
CA ALA A 89 -4.57 8.11 -15.98
C ALA A 89 -5.87 7.61 -16.66
N GLU A 90 -5.75 6.66 -17.58
CA GLU A 90 -6.89 6.08 -18.28
C GLU A 90 -7.75 5.16 -17.38
N PHE A 91 -7.15 4.60 -16.32
CA PHE A 91 -7.76 3.59 -15.48
C PHE A 91 -8.22 4.08 -14.10
N ILE A 92 -7.90 5.33 -13.72
CA ILE A 92 -8.32 5.89 -12.42
C ILE A 92 -9.84 5.81 -12.23
N SER A 93 -10.63 6.27 -13.21
CA SER A 93 -12.09 6.23 -13.11
C SER A 93 -12.66 4.81 -13.09
N PRO A 94 -12.22 3.87 -13.96
CA PRO A 94 -12.62 2.47 -13.89
C PRO A 94 -12.34 1.80 -12.54
N PHE A 95 -11.11 1.92 -12.00
CA PHE A 95 -10.78 1.31 -10.71
C PHE A 95 -11.53 1.96 -9.54
N ARG A 96 -11.73 3.29 -9.57
CA ARG A 96 -12.56 3.96 -8.57
C ARG A 96 -14.00 3.48 -8.61
N ALA A 97 -14.57 3.30 -9.79
CA ALA A 97 -15.93 2.76 -9.97
C ALA A 97 -16.04 1.31 -9.48
N ALA A 98 -14.99 0.50 -9.69
CA ALA A 98 -14.87 -0.87 -9.20
C ALA A 98 -14.81 -0.97 -7.66
N GLY A 99 -14.49 0.14 -6.97
CA GLY A 99 -14.50 0.18 -5.51
C GLY A 99 -13.16 0.47 -4.84
N ALA A 100 -12.13 0.86 -5.60
CA ALA A 100 -10.85 1.31 -5.05
C ALA A 100 -11.05 2.54 -4.15
N ASP A 101 -10.53 2.51 -2.93
CA ASP A 101 -10.59 3.59 -1.96
C ASP A 101 -9.27 4.37 -1.90
N VAL A 102 -8.16 3.70 -2.17
CA VAL A 102 -6.84 4.27 -2.43
C VAL A 102 -6.44 3.88 -3.85
N LEU A 103 -5.83 4.79 -4.59
CA LEU A 103 -5.27 4.53 -5.92
C LEU A 103 -3.85 5.04 -5.94
N THR A 104 -2.90 4.12 -5.98
CA THR A 104 -1.46 4.41 -5.97
C THR A 104 -0.89 4.20 -7.36
N ILE A 105 -0.31 5.26 -7.95
CA ILE A 105 0.37 5.22 -9.25
C ILE A 105 1.89 5.31 -9.05
N HIS A 106 2.68 4.81 -9.99
CA HIS A 106 4.13 4.99 -9.98
C HIS A 106 4.54 6.36 -10.54
N ALA A 107 5.50 7.00 -9.87
CA ALA A 107 6.11 8.24 -10.36
C ALA A 107 6.77 8.03 -11.74
N ASP A 108 7.36 6.84 -11.94
CA ASP A 108 8.03 6.47 -13.19
C ASP A 108 7.08 6.15 -14.34
N ALA A 109 5.78 5.95 -14.08
CA ALA A 109 4.78 5.63 -15.11
C ALA A 109 4.27 6.85 -15.88
N VAL A 110 4.51 8.06 -15.38
CA VAL A 110 3.98 9.30 -15.97
C VAL A 110 5.01 10.42 -15.90
N ARG A 111 4.97 11.31 -16.89
CA ARG A 111 5.89 12.46 -16.93
C ARG A 111 5.64 13.48 -15.79
N ASP A 112 4.39 13.70 -15.44
CA ASP A 112 3.96 14.56 -14.34
C ASP A 112 2.83 13.87 -13.56
N PRO A 113 3.07 13.40 -12.33
CA PRO A 113 2.06 12.73 -11.52
C PRO A 113 0.92 13.63 -11.04
N ARG A 114 1.15 14.93 -10.87
CA ARG A 114 0.21 15.87 -10.23
C ARG A 114 -1.20 15.87 -10.83
N PRO A 115 -1.39 15.94 -12.17
CA PRO A 115 -2.73 15.89 -12.76
C PRO A 115 -3.49 14.59 -12.45
N VAL A 116 -2.77 13.46 -12.38
CA VAL A 116 -3.36 12.14 -12.09
C VAL A 116 -3.72 12.03 -10.61
N LEU A 117 -2.85 12.48 -9.71
CA LEU A 117 -3.13 12.56 -8.26
C LEU A 117 -4.36 13.44 -7.98
N ASP A 118 -4.46 14.59 -8.64
CA ASP A 118 -5.63 15.47 -8.54
C ASP A 118 -6.90 14.82 -9.12
N GLN A 119 -6.78 14.01 -10.18
CA GLN A 119 -7.91 13.23 -10.72
C GLN A 119 -8.40 12.22 -9.67
N ILE A 120 -7.51 11.49 -9.02
CA ILE A 120 -7.84 10.53 -7.96
C ILE A 120 -8.59 11.25 -6.83
N ARG A 121 -8.07 12.37 -6.35
CA ARG A 121 -8.67 13.18 -5.27
C ARG A 121 -10.06 13.72 -5.66
N ARG A 122 -10.25 14.20 -6.88
CA ARG A 122 -11.57 14.66 -7.37
C ARG A 122 -12.61 13.55 -7.37
N LEU A 123 -12.21 12.30 -7.57
CA LEU A 123 -13.09 11.13 -7.50
C LEU A 123 -13.33 10.63 -6.07
N GLY A 124 -12.75 11.30 -5.06
CA GLY A 124 -12.95 11.00 -3.64
C GLY A 124 -12.15 9.79 -3.13
N ALA A 125 -11.12 9.35 -3.85
CA ALA A 125 -10.16 8.36 -3.37
C ALA A 125 -8.93 9.03 -2.73
N LEU A 126 -8.17 8.29 -1.91
CA LEU A 126 -6.82 8.70 -1.51
C LEU A 126 -5.87 8.58 -2.70
N ALA A 127 -5.10 9.64 -2.94
CA ALA A 127 -4.10 9.69 -3.99
C ALA A 127 -2.76 9.20 -3.48
N GLY A 128 -2.33 8.03 -3.95
CA GLY A 128 -1.04 7.42 -3.65
C GLY A 128 -0.03 7.64 -4.77
N LEU A 129 1.24 7.83 -4.39
CA LEU A 129 2.38 7.90 -5.30
C LEU A 129 3.46 6.92 -4.86
N ALA A 130 3.78 5.96 -5.71
CA ALA A 130 4.83 4.98 -5.48
C ALA A 130 6.16 5.42 -6.09
N ILE A 131 7.26 5.13 -5.39
CA ILE A 131 8.63 5.32 -5.86
C ILE A 131 9.38 3.98 -5.86
N SER A 132 9.90 3.59 -7.03
CA SER A 132 10.70 2.38 -7.20
C SER A 132 12.09 2.52 -6.54
N PRO A 133 12.83 1.43 -6.25
CA PRO A 133 14.15 1.50 -5.62
C PRO A 133 15.13 2.52 -6.25
N PRO A 134 15.26 2.66 -7.57
CA PRO A 134 16.16 3.64 -8.17
C PRO A 134 15.65 5.10 -8.11
N THR A 135 14.35 5.33 -7.84
CA THR A 135 13.74 6.67 -7.87
C THR A 135 14.00 7.41 -6.57
N PRO A 136 14.75 8.53 -6.55
CA PRO A 136 15.00 9.28 -5.33
C PRO A 136 13.76 10.06 -4.86
N VAL A 137 13.69 10.38 -3.56
CA VAL A 137 12.61 11.20 -2.99
C VAL A 137 12.51 12.57 -3.64
N SER A 138 13.64 13.18 -4.01
CA SER A 138 13.70 14.47 -4.69
C SER A 138 12.92 14.51 -6.01
N ALA A 139 12.76 13.36 -6.68
CA ALA A 139 11.95 13.28 -7.91
C ALA A 139 10.46 13.52 -7.68
N ILE A 140 9.97 13.28 -6.45
CA ILE A 140 8.56 13.44 -6.09
C ILE A 140 8.27 14.60 -5.15
N GLU A 141 9.28 15.36 -4.69
CA GLU A 141 9.09 16.54 -3.84
C GLU A 141 8.00 17.49 -4.36
N PRO A 142 7.97 17.85 -5.67
CA PRO A 142 6.92 18.71 -6.20
C PRO A 142 5.50 18.13 -6.15
N CYS A 143 5.39 16.81 -5.89
CA CYS A 143 4.13 16.09 -5.86
C CYS A 143 3.62 15.85 -4.43
N LEU A 144 4.45 16.04 -3.38
CA LEU A 144 4.10 15.67 -2.01
C LEU A 144 2.81 16.32 -1.51
N ALA A 145 2.56 17.59 -1.84
CA ALA A 145 1.32 18.29 -1.50
C ALA A 145 0.06 17.71 -2.18
N HIS A 146 0.25 16.93 -3.25
CA HIS A 146 -0.82 16.22 -3.97
C HIS A 146 -1.02 14.78 -3.48
N CYS A 147 -0.13 14.26 -2.61
CA CYS A 147 -0.18 12.89 -2.11
C CYS A 147 -0.97 12.81 -0.80
N ASP A 148 -1.82 11.80 -0.69
CA ASP A 148 -2.43 11.36 0.59
C ASP A 148 -1.67 10.17 1.17
N LEU A 149 -0.95 9.43 0.30
CA LEU A 149 -0.11 8.29 0.59
C LEU A 149 1.13 8.32 -0.29
N VAL A 150 2.30 7.97 0.25
CA VAL A 150 3.53 7.70 -0.51
C VAL A 150 3.95 6.27 -0.22
N LEU A 151 4.07 5.47 -1.28
CA LEU A 151 4.51 4.08 -1.23
C LEU A 151 6.00 3.99 -1.60
N ALA A 152 6.83 3.60 -0.63
CA ALA A 152 8.23 3.30 -0.86
C ALA A 152 8.40 1.81 -1.20
N MET A 153 8.74 1.51 -2.47
CA MET A 153 9.05 0.14 -2.87
C MET A 153 10.43 -0.26 -2.33
N SER A 154 10.48 -1.41 -1.68
CA SER A 154 11.75 -2.05 -1.28
C SER A 154 12.23 -3.08 -2.30
N VAL A 155 11.47 -3.32 -3.36
CA VAL A 155 11.80 -4.22 -4.46
C VAL A 155 11.43 -3.55 -5.78
N MET A 156 11.99 -4.02 -6.89
CA MET A 156 11.47 -3.61 -8.20
C MET A 156 10.04 -4.14 -8.36
N PRO A 157 9.09 -3.28 -8.82
CA PRO A 157 7.71 -3.70 -9.01
C PRO A 157 7.58 -4.84 -10.01
N GLY A 158 6.55 -5.72 -9.85
CA GLY A 158 6.21 -6.75 -10.82
C GLY A 158 6.12 -8.17 -10.29
N PHE A 159 6.78 -8.53 -9.21
CA PHE A 159 6.75 -9.89 -8.64
C PHE A 159 6.69 -9.87 -7.12
N GLY A 160 5.92 -10.80 -6.54
CA GLY A 160 5.94 -11.05 -5.10
C GLY A 160 7.14 -11.90 -4.67
N GLY A 161 7.39 -11.97 -3.34
CA GLY A 161 8.40 -12.86 -2.75
C GLY A 161 9.85 -12.46 -2.99
N GLN A 162 10.13 -11.24 -3.40
CA GLN A 162 11.49 -10.71 -3.57
C GLN A 162 12.14 -10.38 -2.20
N GLU A 163 13.47 -10.37 -2.16
CA GLU A 163 14.23 -9.95 -0.98
C GLU A 163 14.11 -8.44 -0.76
N PHE A 164 14.02 -8.05 0.51
CA PHE A 164 13.90 -6.66 0.93
C PHE A 164 15.17 -5.86 0.64
N ASP A 165 15.08 -4.76 -0.11
CA ASP A 165 16.17 -3.81 -0.31
C ASP A 165 16.07 -2.68 0.74
N GLN A 166 17.17 -2.48 1.47
CA GLN A 166 17.28 -1.46 2.52
C GLN A 166 17.19 -0.02 1.99
N VAL A 167 17.24 0.20 0.69
CA VAL A 167 17.08 1.53 0.08
C VAL A 167 15.74 2.15 0.48
N ALA A 168 14.68 1.36 0.69
CA ALA A 168 13.39 1.84 1.15
C ALA A 168 13.48 2.54 2.52
N LEU A 169 14.35 2.06 3.42
CA LEU A 169 14.51 2.63 4.76
C LEU A 169 15.05 4.06 4.72
N SER A 170 15.98 4.36 3.80
CA SER A 170 16.51 5.72 3.64
C SER A 170 15.44 6.67 3.12
N LYS A 171 14.62 6.23 2.16
CA LYS A 171 13.50 7.00 1.60
C LYS A 171 12.40 7.27 2.62
N LEU A 172 12.04 6.25 3.42
CA LEU A 172 11.06 6.41 4.49
C LEU A 172 11.52 7.44 5.53
N ARG A 173 12.81 7.40 5.96
CA ARG A 173 13.36 8.41 6.89
C ARG A 173 13.32 9.81 6.29
N GLU A 174 13.73 9.94 5.03
CA GLU A 174 13.70 11.23 4.32
C GLU A 174 12.27 11.79 4.25
N LEU A 175 11.29 10.95 3.84
CA LEU A 175 9.88 11.32 3.77
C LEU A 175 9.27 11.64 5.13
N SER A 176 9.59 10.86 6.17
CA SER A 176 9.05 11.05 7.53
C SER A 176 9.51 12.37 8.17
N CYS A 177 10.69 12.88 7.77
CA CYS A 177 11.24 14.15 8.23
C CYS A 177 10.94 15.31 7.25
N HIS A 178 10.32 15.04 6.10
CA HIS A 178 10.14 16.06 5.07
C HIS A 178 8.99 17.02 5.42
N PRO A 179 9.24 18.35 5.53
CA PRO A 179 8.25 19.31 6.04
C PRO A 179 6.98 19.44 5.18
N ALA A 180 7.06 19.11 3.88
CA ALA A 180 5.91 19.12 2.98
C ALA A 180 5.17 17.79 2.88
N CYS A 181 5.60 16.74 3.61
CA CYS A 181 5.00 15.41 3.55
C CYS A 181 4.02 15.20 4.72
N ASP A 182 2.70 15.34 4.46
CA ASP A 182 1.63 14.89 5.37
C ASP A 182 1.00 13.57 4.88
N ALA A 183 1.60 12.91 3.89
CA ALA A 183 1.12 11.66 3.37
C ALA A 183 1.29 10.52 4.38
N LEU A 184 0.42 9.50 4.30
CA LEU A 184 0.68 8.21 4.96
C LEU A 184 1.90 7.57 4.28
N LEU A 185 2.83 7.04 5.06
CA LEU A 185 4.01 6.37 4.54
C LEU A 185 3.78 4.85 4.52
N GLU A 186 3.77 4.31 3.33
CA GLU A 186 3.57 2.89 3.06
C GLU A 186 4.86 2.26 2.53
N VAL A 187 5.07 0.99 2.83
CA VAL A 187 6.18 0.20 2.32
C VAL A 187 5.69 -1.12 1.76
N ASP A 188 6.21 -1.50 0.58
CA ASP A 188 5.90 -2.76 -0.09
C ASP A 188 7.18 -3.44 -0.60
N GLY A 189 7.17 -4.78 -0.50
CA GLY A 189 8.24 -5.66 -0.93
C GLY A 189 9.03 -6.28 0.22
N GLY A 190 9.09 -7.60 0.31
CA GLY A 190 9.89 -8.34 1.28
C GLY A 190 9.56 -8.06 2.75
N ILE A 191 8.35 -7.59 3.06
CA ILE A 191 7.94 -7.32 4.44
C ILE A 191 7.68 -8.63 5.18
N SER A 192 8.40 -8.82 6.29
CA SER A 192 8.38 -10.02 7.13
C SER A 192 8.66 -9.67 8.59
N SER A 193 8.67 -10.67 9.47
CA SER A 193 9.10 -10.52 10.87
C SER A 193 10.50 -9.91 11.01
N ASP A 194 11.39 -10.16 10.04
CA ASP A 194 12.78 -9.73 10.11
C ASP A 194 12.98 -8.28 9.61
N THR A 195 12.08 -7.78 8.77
CA THR A 195 12.25 -6.47 8.10
C THR A 195 11.32 -5.39 8.64
N ILE A 196 10.14 -5.76 9.16
CA ILE A 196 9.09 -4.82 9.56
C ILE A 196 9.53 -3.85 10.66
N GLY A 197 10.33 -4.31 11.62
CA GLY A 197 10.85 -3.45 12.68
C GLY A 197 11.75 -2.33 12.15
N ALA A 198 12.59 -2.62 11.14
CA ALA A 198 13.42 -1.61 10.49
C ALA A 198 12.58 -0.59 9.71
N CYS A 199 11.50 -1.04 9.05
CA CYS A 199 10.56 -0.17 8.35
C CYS A 199 9.83 0.76 9.33
N ALA A 200 9.37 0.23 10.47
CA ALA A 200 8.75 1.01 11.54
C ALA A 200 9.70 2.08 12.09
N ALA A 201 10.95 1.71 12.34
CA ALA A 201 12.00 2.64 12.76
C ALA A 201 12.31 3.73 11.72
N ALA A 202 12.06 3.46 10.46
CA ALA A 202 12.25 4.41 9.38
C ALA A 202 11.05 5.33 9.14
N GLY A 203 9.93 5.13 9.86
CA GLY A 203 8.74 5.98 9.78
C GLY A 203 7.61 5.43 8.92
N ALA A 204 7.66 4.15 8.50
CA ALA A 204 6.53 3.51 7.82
C ALA A 204 5.32 3.40 8.76
N GLU A 205 4.14 3.63 8.21
CA GLU A 205 2.85 3.58 8.90
C GLU A 205 1.98 2.41 8.44
N LEU A 206 2.08 2.04 7.13
CA LEU A 206 1.37 0.96 6.48
C LEU A 206 2.38 -0.03 5.87
N TYR A 207 2.10 -1.32 6.02
CA TYR A 207 3.02 -2.40 5.67
C TYR A 207 2.31 -3.40 4.78
N VAL A 208 2.62 -3.38 3.47
CA VAL A 208 2.08 -4.34 2.51
C VAL A 208 2.77 -5.69 2.70
N THR A 209 1.98 -6.72 2.95
CA THR A 209 2.51 -8.03 3.32
C THR A 209 1.77 -9.14 2.58
N GLY A 210 2.47 -9.88 1.74
CA GLY A 210 1.94 -11.01 0.99
C GLY A 210 2.32 -12.35 1.61
N THR A 211 3.47 -12.88 1.22
CA THR A 211 3.95 -14.22 1.57
C THR A 211 3.97 -14.48 3.07
N ALA A 212 4.39 -13.52 3.91
CA ALA A 212 4.46 -13.69 5.35
C ALA A 212 3.09 -13.91 6.02
N ILE A 213 1.98 -13.62 5.32
CA ILE A 213 0.61 -13.93 5.77
C ILE A 213 0.11 -15.19 5.06
N PHE A 214 0.04 -15.18 3.73
CA PHE A 214 -0.67 -16.20 2.95
C PHE A 214 0.05 -17.55 2.88
N SER A 215 1.33 -17.66 3.25
CA SER A 215 2.02 -18.94 3.40
C SER A 215 1.79 -19.60 4.78
N THR A 216 1.07 -18.96 5.69
CA THR A 216 0.79 -19.49 7.03
C THR A 216 -0.59 -20.15 7.08
N SER A 217 -0.81 -21.00 8.09
CA SER A 217 -2.13 -21.58 8.35
C SER A 217 -3.02 -20.71 9.27
N ASP A 218 -2.44 -19.69 9.91
CA ASP A 218 -3.14 -18.79 10.85
C ASP A 218 -2.83 -17.31 10.51
N TYR A 219 -3.69 -16.72 9.69
CA TYR A 219 -3.55 -15.31 9.28
C TYR A 219 -3.67 -14.33 10.45
N ARG A 220 -4.46 -14.66 11.48
CA ARG A 220 -4.59 -13.82 12.67
C ARG A 220 -3.30 -13.77 13.46
N ALA A 221 -2.68 -14.92 13.68
CA ALA A 221 -1.38 -15.00 14.36
C ALA A 221 -0.30 -14.25 13.56
N ALA A 222 -0.25 -14.43 12.23
CA ALA A 222 0.71 -13.77 11.37
C ALA A 222 0.56 -12.24 11.38
N ILE A 223 -0.66 -11.72 11.19
CA ILE A 223 -0.95 -10.28 11.23
C ILE A 223 -0.65 -9.71 12.62
N GLY A 224 -1.07 -10.41 13.69
CA GLY A 224 -0.82 -9.98 15.08
C GLY A 224 0.66 -9.93 15.44
N GLN A 225 1.46 -10.88 14.98
CA GLN A 225 2.91 -10.89 15.16
C GLN A 225 3.58 -9.69 14.47
N LEU A 226 3.26 -9.47 13.20
CA LEU A 226 3.81 -8.35 12.42
C LEU A 226 3.44 -7.00 13.06
N HIS A 227 2.18 -6.83 13.44
CA HIS A 227 1.71 -5.64 14.15
C HIS A 227 2.52 -5.41 15.44
N SER A 228 2.67 -6.45 16.26
CA SER A 228 3.38 -6.35 17.55
C SER A 228 4.85 -5.97 17.38
N LEU A 229 5.54 -6.54 16.37
CA LEU A 229 6.93 -6.22 16.07
C LEU A 229 7.11 -4.75 15.63
N ALA A 230 6.22 -4.25 14.78
CA ALA A 230 6.24 -2.85 14.36
C ALA A 230 5.92 -1.90 15.53
N ALA A 231 4.89 -2.19 16.34
CA ALA A 231 4.49 -1.39 17.49
C ALA A 231 5.59 -1.30 18.54
N ALA A 232 6.21 -2.43 18.91
CA ALA A 232 7.30 -2.46 19.88
C ALA A 232 8.49 -1.59 19.44
N ARG A 233 8.77 -1.55 18.12
CA ARG A 233 9.86 -0.71 17.62
C ARG A 233 9.54 0.77 17.67
N ILE A 234 8.28 1.16 17.38
CA ILE A 234 7.81 2.56 17.49
C ILE A 234 7.87 3.04 18.95
N GLU A 235 7.44 2.21 19.91
CA GLU A 235 7.49 2.52 21.33
C GLU A 235 8.93 2.73 21.83
N ALA A 236 9.87 1.85 21.41
CA ALA A 236 11.28 1.96 21.77
C ALA A 236 11.88 3.30 21.33
N LEU A 237 11.59 3.75 20.11
CA LEU A 237 12.07 5.04 19.60
C LEU A 237 11.48 6.24 20.36
N SER A 238 10.23 6.15 20.78
CA SER A 238 9.59 7.21 21.57
C SER A 238 10.23 7.37 22.95
N THR A 239 10.76 6.29 23.52
CA THR A 239 11.47 6.33 24.82
C THR A 239 12.93 6.77 24.70
N GLU A 240 13.60 6.49 23.58
CA GLU A 240 14.99 6.94 23.31
C GLU A 240 15.07 8.46 23.01
N SER A 241 13.94 9.10 22.63
CA SER A 241 13.87 10.52 22.26
C SER A 241 13.47 11.45 23.42
N ASN A 242 13.16 10.91 24.61
CA ASN A 242 12.83 11.63 25.85
C ASN A 242 13.99 11.55 26.84
#